data_1a1729742fa6100568b48167f4c087f7
#
_entry.id   1a1729742fa6100568b48167f4c087f7
#
_cell.length_a   1.000
_cell.length_b   1.000
_cell.length_c   1.000
_cell.angle_alpha   90.00
_cell.angle_beta   90.00
_cell.angle_gamma   90.00
#
_symmetry.space_group_name_H-M   'P 1'
#
loop_
_entity.id
_entity.type
_entity.pdbx_description
1 polymer ?
#
loop_
_entity_poly.entity_id
_entity_poly.type
_entity_poly.pdbx_seq_one_letter_code
_entity_poly.pdbx_strand_id
1 'polypeptide(L)'
;MKRYILLLVALFLATAGFAQNAATLKRTISKEERRSDIKDRLLHERRSDLEQSRDGGITSTTVLSEDFSKFTAGSEDAPDTTPLDNIEDGTISDEYFNTPGWLGFEVYQAGGCAFLDVNGETGMLITPNVNTDGNVTIKCRAKAVSAEGDYFCYNLLNEYSEPLTIEYVYIPGNEWVEVEFTTVGLESSYVILFTMYDAVFVDDIEIVKHTIPAPTLLPETNITSTGFTANWNAVEGVDEYYFLLFAKHTAQYDETYFFVDYDFSDIESEGTETDPEVPEDLSCEYGAWFAFLPVFANGTLGISGEFSEQEYYGYFSSPEYDLSSSNGTFNISLSLKGNTDDYVVVNLFNKEGELACNQSISLPNDGWNEFSFPMENGDEKSAIEIIYYGSSYLFLDNFKIYQELPTGTRVTTPLIQTLCYNTSVGVNVQEQYKYDELFYQIYCVKNIYSYDSETSEYYVSGAMYSDLTEPRFVTLSPENIEDLDTQSPAFAYFNEGEINIFNPENEMVSIYSINGVCVYSATTNGAVGLNLAKGTYIVKIGDKVIKAVNF
;
A
#
# COMPACT_ATOMS: atom_id res chain seq x y z
N MET A 1 -24.92 -12.85 -24.32
CA MET A 1 -24.75 -11.80 -23.29
C MET A 1 -25.74 -11.99 -22.13
N LYS A 2 -27.07 -11.92 -22.33
CA LYS A 2 -28.08 -12.08 -21.26
C LYS A 2 -27.84 -13.31 -20.35
N ARG A 3 -27.53 -14.49 -20.91
CA ARG A 3 -27.18 -15.69 -20.12
C ARG A 3 -25.89 -15.55 -19.30
N TYR A 4 -24.93 -14.76 -19.76
CA TYR A 4 -23.68 -14.51 -19.04
C TYR A 4 -23.88 -13.47 -17.93
N ILE A 5 -24.65 -12.40 -18.19
CA ILE A 5 -24.96 -11.37 -17.19
C ILE A 5 -25.88 -11.94 -16.11
N LEU A 6 -26.90 -12.74 -16.46
CA LEU A 6 -27.75 -13.45 -15.49
C LEU A 6 -26.98 -14.55 -14.71
N LEU A 7 -26.03 -15.23 -15.32
CA LEU A 7 -25.14 -16.16 -14.61
C LEU A 7 -24.18 -15.43 -13.68
N LEU A 8 -23.68 -14.27 -14.09
CA LEU A 8 -22.89 -13.37 -13.25
C LEU A 8 -23.72 -12.85 -12.06
N VAL A 9 -24.93 -12.36 -12.28
CA VAL A 9 -25.82 -11.90 -11.20
C VAL A 9 -26.22 -13.06 -10.27
N ALA A 10 -26.49 -14.25 -10.77
CA ALA A 10 -26.77 -15.44 -9.95
C ALA A 10 -25.51 -15.96 -9.22
N LEU A 11 -24.35 -15.87 -9.83
CA LEU A 11 -23.06 -16.13 -9.17
C LEU A 11 -22.75 -15.05 -8.12
N PHE A 12 -23.08 -13.79 -8.42
CA PHE A 12 -22.98 -12.64 -7.52
C PHE A 12 -23.87 -12.79 -6.28
N LEU A 13 -25.12 -13.21 -6.44
CA LEU A 13 -26.02 -13.45 -5.31
C LEU A 13 -25.57 -14.65 -4.45
N ALA A 14 -24.96 -15.65 -5.05
CA ALA A 14 -24.38 -16.80 -4.32
C ALA A 14 -23.05 -16.45 -3.63
N THR A 15 -22.23 -15.58 -4.22
CA THR A 15 -20.97 -15.09 -3.61
C THR A 15 -21.19 -13.88 -2.69
N ALA A 16 -22.30 -13.13 -2.88
CA ALA A 16 -22.66 -12.02 -1.99
C ALA A 16 -22.87 -12.47 -0.54
N GLY A 17 -23.34 -13.70 -0.30
CA GLY A 17 -23.39 -14.29 1.03
C GLY A 17 -22.03 -14.46 1.69
N PHE A 18 -21.00 -14.80 0.91
CA PHE A 18 -19.61 -14.87 1.39
C PHE A 18 -18.91 -13.51 1.38
N ALA A 19 -19.16 -12.67 0.35
CA ALA A 19 -18.61 -11.32 0.27
C ALA A 19 -19.25 -10.36 1.30
N GLN A 20 -20.52 -10.55 1.65
CA GLN A 20 -21.19 -9.77 2.70
C GLN A 20 -20.54 -10.03 4.07
N ASN A 21 -20.13 -11.26 4.36
CA ASN A 21 -19.36 -11.58 5.55
C ASN A 21 -17.95 -10.93 5.48
N ALA A 22 -17.25 -11.02 4.36
CA ALA A 22 -15.93 -10.44 4.20
C ALA A 22 -15.95 -8.90 4.13
N ALA A 23 -16.96 -8.28 3.51
CA ALA A 23 -17.09 -6.82 3.44
C ALA A 23 -17.57 -6.22 4.77
N THR A 24 -18.48 -6.89 5.47
CA THR A 24 -18.87 -6.54 6.86
C THR A 24 -17.69 -6.69 7.78
N LEU A 25 -16.85 -7.70 7.57
CA LEU A 25 -15.62 -7.99 8.25
C LEU A 25 -14.59 -6.86 8.08
N LYS A 26 -14.24 -6.53 6.82
CA LYS A 26 -13.37 -5.39 6.51
C LYS A 26 -13.91 -4.07 7.04
N ARG A 27 -15.24 -3.88 7.05
CA ARG A 27 -15.89 -2.69 7.63
C ARG A 27 -15.77 -2.61 9.15
N THR A 28 -15.96 -3.71 9.85
CA THR A 28 -15.90 -3.73 11.33
C THR A 28 -14.47 -3.49 11.80
N ILE A 29 -13.51 -4.18 11.21
CA ILE A 29 -12.08 -4.01 11.48
C ILE A 29 -11.63 -2.58 11.14
N SER A 30 -11.98 -2.08 9.94
CA SER A 30 -11.63 -0.72 9.55
C SER A 30 -12.31 0.36 10.40
N LYS A 31 -13.48 0.10 10.97
CA LYS A 31 -14.16 1.03 11.89
C LYS A 31 -13.43 1.15 13.24
N GLU A 32 -12.88 0.08 13.76
CA GLU A 32 -12.18 0.08 15.06
C GLU A 32 -10.73 0.59 14.92
N GLU A 33 -9.97 0.16 13.91
CA GLU A 33 -8.64 0.68 13.60
C GLU A 33 -8.58 2.20 13.42
N ARG A 34 -9.65 2.80 12.91
CA ARG A 34 -9.69 4.23 12.51
C ARG A 34 -10.26 5.17 13.56
N ARG A 35 -10.74 4.67 14.70
CA ARG A 35 -11.29 5.51 15.78
C ARG A 35 -10.21 6.28 16.55
N SER A 36 -9.04 5.70 16.78
CA SER A 36 -7.91 6.36 17.43
C SER A 36 -7.32 7.45 16.53
N ASP A 37 -7.13 7.18 15.25
CA ASP A 37 -6.56 8.06 14.25
C ASP A 37 -7.36 9.36 14.04
N ILE A 38 -8.69 9.29 14.04
CA ILE A 38 -9.55 10.47 13.85
C ILE A 38 -9.39 11.45 15.01
N LYS A 39 -9.24 10.96 16.23
CA LYS A 39 -9.06 11.80 17.42
C LYS A 39 -7.73 12.54 17.41
N ASP A 40 -6.67 11.88 16.98
CA ASP A 40 -5.34 12.47 16.86
C ASP A 40 -5.26 13.45 15.68
N ARG A 41 -5.95 13.19 14.56
CA ARG A 41 -6.05 14.12 13.42
C ARG A 41 -6.71 15.43 13.76
N LEU A 42 -7.84 15.43 14.47
CA LEU A 42 -8.52 16.64 14.92
C LEU A 42 -7.64 17.47 15.86
N LEU A 43 -6.65 16.85 16.51
CA LEU A 43 -5.62 17.53 17.31
C LEU A 43 -4.47 18.07 16.46
N HIS A 44 -4.13 17.42 15.36
CA HIS A 44 -3.07 17.85 14.42
C HIS A 44 -3.50 18.98 13.49
N GLU A 45 -4.75 19.01 13.00
CA GLU A 45 -5.28 20.12 12.19
C GLU A 45 -5.15 21.49 12.87
N ARG A 46 -5.08 21.54 14.20
CA ARG A 46 -4.83 22.77 14.95
C ARG A 46 -3.35 23.21 15.03
N ARG A 47 -2.41 22.42 14.49
CA ARG A 47 -0.95 22.71 14.55
C ARG A 47 -0.32 23.10 13.22
N SER A 48 -1.04 23.08 12.10
CA SER A 48 -0.47 23.22 10.75
C SER A 48 -0.42 24.66 10.20
N ASP A 49 -0.45 25.69 11.05
CA ASP A 49 -0.35 27.10 10.62
C ASP A 49 1.08 27.59 10.34
N LEU A 50 2.03 26.68 10.11
CA LEU A 50 3.36 27.03 9.64
C LEU A 50 3.36 27.13 8.12
N GLU A 51 3.82 28.25 7.57
CA GLU A 51 3.99 28.52 6.13
C GLU A 51 4.96 27.49 5.50
N GLN A 52 4.43 26.31 5.13
CA GLN A 52 5.15 25.36 4.27
C GLN A 52 4.80 25.65 2.81
N SER A 53 5.77 25.51 1.93
CA SER A 53 5.54 25.44 0.50
C SER A 53 4.56 24.28 0.22
N ARG A 54 3.48 24.55 -0.54
CA ARG A 54 2.47 23.54 -0.89
C ARG A 54 2.52 23.28 -2.38
N ASP A 55 2.37 22.01 -2.74
CA ASP A 55 2.13 21.61 -4.13
C ASP A 55 0.65 21.89 -4.50
N GLY A 56 0.30 21.74 -5.76
CA GLY A 56 -1.08 21.90 -6.22
C GLY A 56 -2.05 20.94 -5.52
N GLY A 57 -3.33 21.28 -5.49
CA GLY A 57 -4.36 20.48 -4.86
C GLY A 57 -5.03 19.47 -5.81
N ILE A 58 -6.02 18.76 -5.27
CA ILE A 58 -6.83 17.77 -6.01
C ILE A 58 -7.61 18.46 -7.12
N THR A 59 -7.58 17.91 -8.31
CA THR A 59 -8.38 18.35 -9.45
C THR A 59 -9.39 17.28 -9.85
N SER A 60 -10.55 17.70 -10.37
CA SER A 60 -11.65 16.81 -10.72
C SER A 60 -12.17 17.07 -12.13
N THR A 61 -12.55 16.01 -12.82
CA THR A 61 -13.13 16.08 -14.18
C THR A 61 -14.29 15.11 -14.28
N THR A 62 -15.47 15.60 -14.63
CA THR A 62 -16.64 14.76 -14.92
C THR A 62 -16.42 14.00 -16.22
N VAL A 63 -16.49 12.67 -16.18
CA VAL A 63 -16.31 11.77 -17.34
C VAL A 63 -17.64 11.24 -17.87
N LEU A 64 -18.68 11.21 -17.04
CA LEU A 64 -20.06 10.90 -17.42
C LEU A 64 -21.02 11.74 -16.58
N SER A 65 -22.08 12.23 -17.21
CA SER A 65 -23.22 12.87 -16.52
C SER A 65 -24.51 12.55 -17.26
N GLU A 66 -25.53 12.09 -16.54
CA GLU A 66 -26.85 11.75 -17.05
C GLU A 66 -27.93 12.19 -16.07
N ASP A 67 -28.82 13.09 -16.52
CA ASP A 67 -29.90 13.68 -15.74
C ASP A 67 -31.29 13.15 -16.12
N PHE A 68 -31.34 12.15 -16.98
CA PHE A 68 -32.58 11.52 -17.50
C PHE A 68 -33.65 12.50 -17.99
N SER A 69 -33.30 13.74 -18.28
CA SER A 69 -34.25 14.78 -18.74
C SER A 69 -35.00 14.39 -20.02
N LYS A 70 -34.50 13.40 -20.76
CA LYS A 70 -35.17 12.82 -21.93
C LYS A 70 -36.19 11.72 -21.61
N PHE A 71 -36.27 11.26 -20.35
CA PHE A 71 -37.27 10.30 -19.88
C PHE A 71 -38.59 11.03 -19.61
N THR A 72 -39.38 11.27 -20.67
CA THR A 72 -40.57 12.13 -20.61
C THR A 72 -41.87 11.40 -20.39
N ALA A 73 -41.88 10.06 -20.44
CA ALA A 73 -43.05 9.23 -20.17
C ALA A 73 -43.16 8.86 -18.67
N GLY A 74 -44.38 8.62 -18.22
CA GLY A 74 -44.64 8.25 -16.82
C GLY A 74 -44.44 9.42 -15.84
N SER A 75 -44.36 9.02 -14.56
CA SER A 75 -44.02 9.91 -13.43
C SER A 75 -43.57 9.00 -12.25
N GLU A 76 -43.06 9.57 -11.17
CA GLU A 76 -42.75 8.80 -9.94
C GLU A 76 -43.99 8.09 -9.36
N ASP A 77 -45.19 8.71 -9.43
CA ASP A 77 -46.43 8.10 -8.96
C ASP A 77 -46.96 7.00 -9.88
N ALA A 78 -46.59 7.03 -11.15
CA ALA A 78 -47.02 6.12 -12.20
C ALA A 78 -45.96 5.96 -13.28
N PRO A 79 -44.92 5.18 -13.03
CA PRO A 79 -43.88 4.91 -14.03
C PRO A 79 -44.47 4.34 -15.33
N ASP A 80 -43.79 4.57 -16.45
CA ASP A 80 -44.16 3.97 -17.73
C ASP A 80 -44.11 2.42 -17.58
N THR A 81 -44.97 1.74 -18.29
CA THR A 81 -45.08 0.25 -18.22
C THR A 81 -44.33 -0.42 -19.38
N THR A 82 -43.74 0.37 -20.27
CA THR A 82 -42.97 -0.14 -21.41
C THR A 82 -41.48 -0.08 -21.08
N PRO A 83 -40.79 -1.24 -20.95
CA PRO A 83 -39.37 -1.22 -20.71
C PRO A 83 -38.62 -0.59 -21.87
N LEU A 84 -37.56 0.17 -21.57
CA LEU A 84 -36.71 0.82 -22.56
C LEU A 84 -35.70 -0.15 -23.17
N ASP A 85 -35.36 -1.18 -22.42
CA ASP A 85 -34.34 -2.16 -22.78
C ASP A 85 -34.86 -3.22 -23.75
N ASN A 86 -33.97 -3.64 -24.64
CA ASN A 86 -34.20 -4.81 -25.47
C ASN A 86 -34.00 -6.08 -24.65
N ILE A 87 -35.04 -6.90 -24.53
CA ILE A 87 -35.04 -8.13 -23.73
C ILE A 87 -33.98 -9.16 -24.17
N GLU A 88 -33.44 -9.08 -25.39
CA GLU A 88 -32.47 -10.04 -25.91
C GLU A 88 -31.03 -9.71 -25.48
N ASP A 89 -30.66 -8.43 -25.45
CA ASP A 89 -29.28 -7.99 -25.23
C ASP A 89 -29.11 -6.82 -24.26
N GLY A 90 -30.21 -6.29 -23.72
CA GLY A 90 -30.19 -5.19 -22.77
C GLY A 90 -29.90 -3.82 -23.37
N THR A 91 -29.84 -3.66 -24.69
CA THR A 91 -29.58 -2.37 -25.31
C THR A 91 -30.74 -1.41 -25.10
N ILE A 92 -30.43 -0.15 -24.79
CA ILE A 92 -31.38 0.96 -24.72
C ILE A 92 -31.05 1.95 -25.84
N SER A 93 -32.09 2.52 -26.46
CA SER A 93 -31.88 3.48 -27.56
C SER A 93 -31.15 4.74 -27.09
N ASP A 94 -30.10 5.14 -27.83
CA ASP A 94 -29.29 6.34 -27.54
C ASP A 94 -30.09 7.65 -27.49
N GLU A 95 -31.30 7.68 -28.06
CA GLU A 95 -32.17 8.88 -28.03
C GLU A 95 -32.62 9.29 -26.62
N TYR A 96 -32.61 8.34 -25.68
CA TYR A 96 -33.02 8.55 -24.29
C TYR A 96 -31.91 9.14 -23.40
N PHE A 97 -30.65 9.14 -23.84
CA PHE A 97 -29.51 9.56 -23.01
C PHE A 97 -28.73 10.73 -23.61
N ASN A 98 -28.03 11.44 -22.73
CA ASN A 98 -27.09 12.46 -23.14
C ASN A 98 -25.81 11.85 -23.73
N THR A 99 -25.37 10.71 -23.17
CA THR A 99 -24.24 9.91 -23.66
C THR A 99 -24.77 8.60 -24.23
N PRO A 100 -24.38 8.19 -25.46
CA PRO A 100 -24.83 6.92 -26.05
C PRO A 100 -24.18 5.70 -25.40
N GLY A 101 -24.81 4.52 -25.57
CA GLY A 101 -24.23 3.23 -25.22
C GLY A 101 -24.66 2.67 -23.86
N TRP A 102 -25.77 3.17 -23.31
CA TRP A 102 -26.36 2.60 -22.09
C TRP A 102 -27.00 1.24 -22.35
N LEU A 103 -26.87 0.38 -21.35
CA LEU A 103 -27.55 -0.93 -21.30
C LEU A 103 -28.42 -0.99 -20.05
N GLY A 104 -29.40 -1.90 -20.02
CA GLY A 104 -30.24 -2.09 -18.85
C GLY A 104 -31.12 -3.33 -18.95
N PHE A 105 -31.76 -3.64 -17.84
CA PHE A 105 -32.78 -4.68 -17.73
C PHE A 105 -33.86 -4.17 -16.79
N GLU A 106 -35.14 -4.30 -17.20
CA GLU A 106 -36.29 -3.78 -16.47
C GLU A 106 -36.12 -2.28 -16.12
N VAL A 107 -35.75 -1.48 -17.15
CA VAL A 107 -35.57 -0.01 -17.04
C VAL A 107 -36.74 0.69 -17.67
N TYR A 108 -37.40 1.57 -16.91
CA TYR A 108 -38.58 2.31 -17.33
C TYR A 108 -38.39 3.82 -17.15
N GLN A 109 -39.19 4.61 -17.86
CA GLN A 109 -39.25 6.05 -17.68
C GLN A 109 -40.17 6.41 -16.49
N ALA A 110 -39.79 7.41 -15.72
CA ALA A 110 -40.62 7.92 -14.64
C ALA A 110 -40.65 9.46 -14.55
N GLY A 111 -40.78 10.09 -15.71
CA GLY A 111 -40.96 11.56 -15.79
C GLY A 111 -39.74 12.34 -15.34
N GLY A 112 -38.59 12.06 -15.92
CA GLY A 112 -37.32 12.74 -15.63
C GLY A 112 -36.35 11.95 -14.78
N CYS A 113 -36.67 10.72 -14.41
CA CYS A 113 -35.77 9.77 -13.75
C CYS A 113 -35.94 8.36 -14.31
N ALA A 114 -34.97 7.51 -14.09
CA ALA A 114 -35.07 6.08 -14.39
C ALA A 114 -35.78 5.34 -13.26
N PHE A 115 -36.62 4.39 -13.60
CA PHE A 115 -37.26 3.46 -12.67
C PHE A 115 -36.74 2.06 -12.99
N LEU A 116 -36.12 1.42 -12.02
CA LEU A 116 -35.58 0.07 -12.10
C LEU A 116 -36.56 -0.84 -11.35
N ASP A 117 -37.25 -1.72 -12.07
CA ASP A 117 -38.28 -2.59 -11.49
C ASP A 117 -37.74 -4.00 -11.22
N VAL A 118 -38.34 -4.69 -10.27
CA VAL A 118 -38.03 -6.08 -9.89
C VAL A 118 -39.15 -7.01 -10.33
N ASN A 119 -39.55 -6.92 -11.57
CA ASN A 119 -40.67 -7.74 -12.11
C ASN A 119 -40.25 -9.20 -12.39
N GLY A 120 -39.71 -9.85 -11.34
CA GLY A 120 -39.21 -11.24 -11.38
C GLY A 120 -37.74 -11.37 -11.79
N GLU A 121 -37.10 -10.31 -12.20
CA GLU A 121 -35.66 -10.18 -12.42
C GLU A 121 -35.20 -8.83 -11.85
N THR A 122 -33.99 -8.73 -11.33
CA THR A 122 -33.47 -7.48 -10.76
C THR A 122 -33.33 -6.40 -11.83
N GLY A 123 -34.01 -5.28 -11.66
CA GLY A 123 -33.85 -4.10 -12.51
C GLY A 123 -32.44 -3.53 -12.38
N MET A 124 -31.80 -3.25 -13.50
CA MET A 124 -30.43 -2.72 -13.51
C MET A 124 -30.22 -1.74 -14.64
N LEU A 125 -29.36 -0.75 -14.40
CA LEU A 125 -28.88 0.21 -15.38
C LEU A 125 -27.37 0.12 -15.45
N ILE A 126 -26.84 0.08 -16.68
CA ILE A 126 -25.39 -0.07 -16.94
C ILE A 126 -24.95 1.13 -17.77
N THR A 127 -23.94 1.84 -17.29
CA THR A 127 -23.36 2.99 -17.99
C THR A 127 -22.70 2.57 -19.32
N PRO A 128 -22.47 3.50 -20.25
CA PRO A 128 -21.47 3.33 -21.28
C PRO A 128 -20.11 3.00 -20.68
N ASN A 129 -19.23 2.40 -21.49
CA ASN A 129 -17.84 2.22 -21.10
C ASN A 129 -17.17 3.60 -20.94
N VAL A 130 -16.56 3.85 -19.81
CA VAL A 130 -15.89 5.10 -19.46
C VAL A 130 -14.48 4.86 -18.97
N ASN A 131 -13.61 5.84 -19.19
CA ASN A 131 -12.28 5.84 -18.60
C ASN A 131 -12.35 6.33 -17.15
N THR A 132 -12.18 5.40 -16.22
CA THR A 132 -12.14 5.64 -14.77
C THR A 132 -10.76 5.42 -14.18
N ASP A 133 -9.71 5.30 -15.02
CA ASP A 133 -8.34 5.07 -14.57
C ASP A 133 -7.93 6.06 -13.47
N GLY A 134 -7.48 5.50 -12.34
CA GLY A 134 -7.16 6.24 -11.12
C GLY A 134 -8.37 6.45 -10.20
N ASN A 135 -8.35 7.53 -9.43
CA ASN A 135 -9.40 7.81 -8.44
C ASN A 135 -10.70 8.26 -9.10
N VAL A 136 -11.79 7.64 -8.76
CA VAL A 136 -13.11 7.93 -9.32
C VAL A 136 -14.17 7.98 -8.23
N THR A 137 -15.06 8.97 -8.33
CA THR A 137 -16.29 9.05 -7.52
C THR A 137 -17.48 8.85 -8.43
N ILE A 138 -18.37 7.93 -8.05
CA ILE A 138 -19.66 7.66 -8.67
C ILE A 138 -20.72 8.27 -7.78
N LYS A 139 -21.57 9.12 -8.33
CA LYS A 139 -22.67 9.79 -7.63
C LYS A 139 -23.97 9.55 -8.35
N CYS A 140 -25.05 9.43 -7.60
CA CYS A 140 -26.39 9.51 -8.13
C CYS A 140 -27.37 9.89 -7.02
N ARG A 141 -28.59 10.21 -7.42
CA ARG A 141 -29.73 10.26 -6.51
C ARG A 141 -30.50 8.96 -6.64
N ALA A 142 -30.89 8.38 -5.52
CA ALA A 142 -31.69 7.15 -5.49
C ALA A 142 -32.85 7.29 -4.50
N LYS A 143 -33.97 6.60 -4.81
CA LYS A 143 -35.17 6.58 -3.97
C LYS A 143 -35.79 5.20 -4.02
N ALA A 144 -35.87 4.50 -2.89
CA ALA A 144 -36.58 3.24 -2.81
C ALA A 144 -38.09 3.43 -2.90
N VAL A 145 -38.78 2.52 -3.60
CA VAL A 145 -40.23 2.50 -3.67
C VAL A 145 -40.81 1.91 -2.39
N SER A 146 -40.16 0.91 -1.80
CA SER A 146 -40.53 0.33 -0.51
C SER A 146 -40.52 1.40 0.59
N ALA A 147 -41.61 1.47 1.37
CA ALA A 147 -41.68 2.37 2.53
C ALA A 147 -40.67 2.01 3.63
N GLU A 148 -40.19 0.76 3.65
CA GLU A 148 -39.18 0.26 4.58
C GLU A 148 -37.76 0.55 4.10
N GLY A 149 -37.59 1.11 2.88
CA GLY A 149 -36.28 1.29 2.25
C GLY A 149 -35.78 0.03 1.56
N ASP A 150 -34.61 0.11 0.95
CA ASP A 150 -33.94 -1.00 0.28
C ASP A 150 -32.41 -0.81 0.26
N TYR A 151 -31.68 -1.84 -0.15
CA TYR A 151 -30.27 -1.76 -0.43
C TYR A 151 -30.04 -1.47 -1.91
N PHE A 152 -29.47 -0.30 -2.18
CA PHE A 152 -29.05 0.10 -3.50
C PHE A 152 -27.60 -0.33 -3.72
N CYS A 153 -27.35 -0.99 -4.84
CA CYS A 153 -26.08 -1.57 -5.18
C CYS A 153 -25.47 -0.83 -6.37
N TYR A 154 -24.19 -0.59 -6.33
CA TYR A 154 -23.44 -0.08 -7.47
C TYR A 154 -22.06 -0.75 -7.53
N ASN A 155 -21.74 -1.22 -8.72
CA ASN A 155 -20.53 -1.97 -8.98
C ASN A 155 -19.75 -1.33 -10.10
N LEU A 156 -18.44 -1.28 -9.94
CA LEU A 156 -17.53 -0.96 -11.01
C LEU A 156 -17.01 -2.27 -11.62
N LEU A 157 -17.15 -2.41 -12.94
CA LEU A 157 -16.71 -3.60 -13.67
C LEU A 157 -15.61 -3.25 -14.66
N ASN A 158 -14.71 -4.18 -14.92
CA ASN A 158 -13.75 -4.10 -16.02
C ASN A 158 -14.43 -4.39 -17.39
N GLU A 159 -13.69 -4.28 -18.48
CA GLU A 159 -14.16 -4.55 -19.85
C GLU A 159 -14.64 -6.00 -20.07
N TYR A 160 -14.25 -6.93 -19.19
CA TYR A 160 -14.69 -8.34 -19.22
C TYR A 160 -15.92 -8.58 -18.37
N SER A 161 -16.51 -7.54 -17.79
CA SER A 161 -17.64 -7.60 -16.85
C SER A 161 -17.30 -8.28 -15.52
N GLU A 162 -16.04 -8.26 -15.11
CA GLU A 162 -15.60 -8.72 -13.79
C GLU A 162 -15.65 -7.56 -12.81
N PRO A 163 -16.14 -7.76 -11.57
CA PRO A 163 -16.25 -6.71 -10.59
C PRO A 163 -14.87 -6.28 -10.09
N LEU A 164 -14.62 -4.99 -10.13
CA LEU A 164 -13.50 -4.34 -9.46
C LEU A 164 -13.87 -4.00 -8.02
N THR A 165 -15.15 -3.63 -7.84
CA THR A 165 -15.68 -3.27 -6.54
C THR A 165 -17.17 -3.49 -6.51
N ILE A 166 -17.69 -3.82 -5.33
CA ILE A 166 -19.11 -4.03 -5.08
C ILE A 166 -19.44 -3.29 -3.80
N GLU A 167 -20.41 -2.37 -3.88
CA GLU A 167 -20.88 -1.63 -2.71
C GLU A 167 -22.39 -1.68 -2.58
N TYR A 168 -22.84 -1.67 -1.35
CA TYR A 168 -24.24 -1.66 -0.98
C TYR A 168 -24.48 -0.50 -0.03
N VAL A 169 -25.49 0.30 -0.31
CA VAL A 169 -25.92 1.37 0.57
C VAL A 169 -27.41 1.21 0.86
N TYR A 170 -27.78 1.33 2.12
CA TYR A 170 -29.19 1.39 2.49
C TYR A 170 -29.75 2.76 2.14
N ILE A 171 -30.84 2.78 1.36
CA ILE A 171 -31.60 3.99 1.02
C ILE A 171 -32.96 3.95 1.71
N PRO A 172 -33.35 5.02 2.42
CA PRO A 172 -34.64 5.07 3.10
C PRO A 172 -35.80 5.05 2.10
N GLY A 173 -36.96 4.60 2.57
CA GLY A 173 -38.16 4.52 1.75
C GLY A 173 -38.75 5.89 1.43
N ASN A 174 -39.23 6.06 0.21
CA ASN A 174 -39.98 7.23 -0.27
C ASN A 174 -39.25 8.59 -0.21
N GLU A 175 -37.93 8.61 0.01
CA GLU A 175 -37.13 9.81 0.04
C GLU A 175 -35.98 9.73 -0.98
N TRP A 176 -35.73 10.82 -1.71
CA TRP A 176 -34.54 10.95 -2.55
C TRP A 176 -33.33 11.18 -1.66
N VAL A 177 -32.30 10.36 -1.83
CA VAL A 177 -31.01 10.51 -1.16
C VAL A 177 -29.90 10.60 -2.18
N GLU A 178 -28.85 11.34 -1.85
CA GLU A 178 -27.60 11.31 -2.60
C GLU A 178 -26.81 10.07 -2.20
N VAL A 179 -26.36 9.33 -3.18
CA VAL A 179 -25.49 8.17 -3.04
C VAL A 179 -24.15 8.51 -3.66
N GLU A 180 -23.09 8.38 -2.91
CA GLU A 180 -21.74 8.67 -3.36
C GLU A 180 -20.80 7.53 -2.97
N PHE A 181 -19.93 7.16 -3.91
CA PHE A 181 -18.94 6.13 -3.74
C PHE A 181 -17.62 6.51 -4.42
N THR A 182 -16.50 6.33 -3.72
CA THR A 182 -15.17 6.63 -4.23
C THR A 182 -14.32 5.37 -4.24
N THR A 183 -13.68 5.10 -5.37
CA THR A 183 -12.84 3.92 -5.60
C THR A 183 -11.72 4.21 -6.59
N VAL A 184 -10.92 3.19 -6.89
CA VAL A 184 -9.93 3.21 -7.98
C VAL A 184 -10.47 2.40 -9.13
N GLY A 185 -10.53 3.01 -10.32
CA GLY A 185 -11.02 2.40 -11.55
C GLY A 185 -9.91 2.09 -12.56
N LEU A 186 -10.31 1.63 -13.74
CA LEU A 186 -9.44 1.27 -14.86
C LEU A 186 -9.70 2.14 -16.08
N GLU A 187 -8.82 2.06 -17.10
CA GLU A 187 -8.99 2.77 -18.39
C GLU A 187 -10.32 2.46 -19.10
N SER A 188 -10.89 1.28 -18.84
CA SER A 188 -12.12 0.81 -19.44
C SER A 188 -13.00 0.16 -18.38
N SER A 189 -14.06 0.85 -17.99
CA SER A 189 -14.96 0.39 -16.92
C SER A 189 -16.43 0.68 -17.25
N TYR A 190 -17.32 -0.14 -16.66
CA TYR A 190 -18.76 0.07 -16.63
C TYR A 190 -19.22 0.22 -15.18
N VAL A 191 -20.23 1.05 -14.95
CA VAL A 191 -20.93 1.11 -13.65
C VAL A 191 -22.30 0.45 -13.78
N ILE A 192 -22.60 -0.50 -12.92
CA ILE A 192 -23.92 -1.12 -12.80
C ILE A 192 -24.60 -0.57 -11.56
N LEU A 193 -25.83 -0.12 -11.72
CA LEU A 193 -26.71 0.36 -10.67
C LEU A 193 -27.94 -0.56 -10.61
N PHE A 194 -28.26 -1.09 -9.43
CA PHE A 194 -29.41 -1.98 -9.24
C PHE A 194 -29.88 -1.99 -7.79
N THR A 195 -31.07 -2.54 -7.56
CA THR A 195 -31.66 -2.75 -6.23
C THR A 195 -31.68 -4.24 -5.87
N MET A 196 -31.74 -4.58 -4.57
CA MET A 196 -31.70 -5.98 -4.14
C MET A 196 -33.08 -6.62 -3.99
N TYR A 197 -34.07 -5.88 -3.50
CA TYR A 197 -35.33 -6.48 -3.08
C TYR A 197 -36.57 -5.88 -3.70
N ASP A 198 -36.58 -4.60 -4.00
CA ASP A 198 -37.74 -3.86 -4.53
C ASP A 198 -37.29 -2.87 -5.61
N ALA A 199 -38.21 -2.16 -6.21
CA ALA A 199 -37.92 -1.18 -7.24
C ALA A 199 -37.28 0.09 -6.67
N VAL A 200 -36.48 0.79 -7.52
CA VAL A 200 -35.81 2.02 -7.15
C VAL A 200 -35.90 3.05 -8.28
N PHE A 201 -36.05 4.32 -7.92
CA PHE A 201 -35.82 5.45 -8.83
C PHE A 201 -34.37 5.86 -8.76
N VAL A 202 -33.77 6.18 -9.91
CA VAL A 202 -32.38 6.67 -10.05
C VAL A 202 -32.37 7.93 -10.90
N ASP A 203 -31.61 8.92 -10.48
CA ASP A 203 -31.46 10.20 -11.17
C ASP A 203 -30.06 10.78 -10.96
N ASP A 204 -29.71 11.81 -11.77
CA ASP A 204 -28.50 12.61 -11.62
C ASP A 204 -27.22 11.78 -11.48
N ILE A 205 -27.01 10.80 -12.38
CA ILE A 205 -25.78 10.00 -12.36
C ILE A 205 -24.61 10.86 -12.82
N GLU A 206 -23.55 10.90 -12.00
CA GLU A 206 -22.30 11.55 -12.34
C GLU A 206 -21.13 10.63 -11.99
N ILE A 207 -20.16 10.50 -12.92
CA ILE A 207 -18.89 9.84 -12.70
C ILE A 207 -17.80 10.90 -12.81
N VAL A 208 -17.07 11.10 -11.71
CA VAL A 208 -16.05 12.14 -11.58
C VAL A 208 -14.69 11.50 -11.34
N LYS A 209 -13.75 11.79 -12.21
CA LYS A 209 -12.35 11.39 -12.06
C LYS A 209 -11.59 12.44 -11.28
N HIS A 210 -10.77 12.01 -10.32
CA HIS A 210 -9.93 12.87 -9.50
C HIS A 210 -8.46 12.60 -9.75
N THR A 211 -7.66 13.65 -9.77
CA THR A 211 -6.20 13.57 -9.84
C THR A 211 -5.60 14.25 -8.63
N ILE A 212 -4.82 13.51 -7.87
CA ILE A 212 -4.02 14.00 -6.76
C ILE A 212 -2.58 14.07 -7.24
N PRO A 213 -1.92 15.25 -7.22
CA PRO A 213 -0.52 15.34 -7.62
C PRO A 213 0.37 14.58 -6.63
N ALA A 214 1.38 13.89 -7.14
CA ALA A 214 2.42 13.31 -6.29
C ALA A 214 3.19 14.41 -5.55
N PRO A 215 3.64 14.19 -4.30
CA PRO A 215 4.43 15.17 -3.55
C PRO A 215 5.75 15.52 -4.24
N THR A 216 6.18 16.77 -4.19
CA THR A 216 7.51 17.16 -4.66
C THR A 216 8.56 16.84 -3.61
N LEU A 217 9.50 15.96 -3.93
CA LEU A 217 10.58 15.55 -3.02
C LEU A 217 11.62 16.68 -2.85
N LEU A 218 11.98 16.94 -1.60
CA LEU A 218 12.98 17.91 -1.20
C LEU A 218 14.32 17.20 -0.85
N PRO A 219 15.44 17.92 -0.77
CA PRO A 219 16.70 17.34 -0.34
C PRO A 219 16.61 16.69 1.05
N GLU A 220 17.30 15.55 1.19
CA GLU A 220 17.45 14.85 2.45
C GLU A 220 18.23 15.71 3.45
N THR A 221 17.90 15.53 4.73
CA THR A 221 18.63 16.15 5.85
C THR A 221 19.11 15.07 6.82
N ASN A 222 19.94 15.44 7.79
CA ASN A 222 20.46 14.53 8.82
C ASN A 222 21.02 13.22 8.28
N ILE A 223 21.71 13.28 7.14
CA ILE A 223 22.31 12.08 6.53
C ILE A 223 23.49 11.60 7.39
N THR A 224 23.39 10.35 7.86
CA THR A 224 24.40 9.65 8.67
C THR A 224 24.88 8.39 7.95
N SER A 225 25.70 7.58 8.59
CA SER A 225 26.11 6.27 8.07
C SER A 225 25.00 5.21 8.18
N THR A 226 23.98 5.47 8.98
CA THR A 226 22.89 4.50 9.25
C THR A 226 21.51 5.05 8.94
N GLY A 227 21.39 6.28 8.43
CA GLY A 227 20.06 6.83 8.17
C GLY A 227 20.06 8.25 7.62
N PHE A 228 18.87 8.77 7.39
CA PHE A 228 18.62 10.12 6.87
C PHE A 228 17.22 10.59 7.25
N THR A 229 16.92 11.87 6.98
CA THR A 229 15.55 12.38 7.01
C THR A 229 15.10 12.70 5.58
N ALA A 230 14.07 12.03 5.10
CA ALA A 230 13.38 12.36 3.86
C ALA A 230 12.44 13.56 4.08
N ASN A 231 12.31 14.43 3.07
CA ASN A 231 11.49 15.63 3.14
C ASN A 231 10.72 15.82 1.83
N TRP A 232 9.53 16.40 1.88
CA TRP A 232 8.70 16.72 0.72
C TRP A 232 7.79 17.93 0.96
N ASN A 233 7.21 18.46 -0.10
CA ASN A 233 6.21 19.52 0.00
C ASN A 233 4.84 18.94 0.38
N ALA A 234 4.07 19.70 1.15
CA ALA A 234 2.68 19.35 1.41
C ALA A 234 1.83 19.47 0.15
N VAL A 235 0.98 18.48 -0.10
CA VAL A 235 -0.07 18.52 -1.14
C VAL A 235 -1.37 19.04 -0.50
N GLU A 236 -2.05 19.98 -1.16
CA GLU A 236 -3.27 20.58 -0.61
C GLU A 236 -4.44 19.59 -0.68
N GLY A 237 -5.14 19.40 0.43
CA GLY A 237 -6.35 18.60 0.50
C GLY A 237 -6.13 17.11 0.78
N VAL A 238 -4.90 16.64 0.97
CA VAL A 238 -4.61 15.27 1.39
C VAL A 238 -4.52 15.15 2.91
N ASP A 239 -4.72 13.96 3.43
CA ASP A 239 -4.74 13.69 4.85
C ASP A 239 -3.43 13.07 5.35
N GLU A 240 -2.76 12.27 4.52
CA GLU A 240 -1.60 11.48 4.93
C GLU A 240 -0.69 11.13 3.75
N TYR A 241 0.50 10.63 4.07
CA TYR A 241 1.52 10.22 3.11
C TYR A 241 2.01 8.81 3.47
N TYR A 242 2.36 8.04 2.47
CA TYR A 242 3.07 6.78 2.64
C TYR A 242 4.48 6.92 2.10
N PHE A 243 5.44 6.69 2.97
CA PHE A 243 6.86 6.64 2.64
C PHE A 243 7.28 5.20 2.40
N LEU A 244 7.97 4.95 1.29
CA LEU A 244 8.44 3.63 0.87
C LEU A 244 9.94 3.70 0.62
N LEU A 245 10.73 2.91 1.35
CA LEU A 245 12.17 2.78 1.16
C LEU A 245 12.52 1.43 0.53
N PHE A 246 13.41 1.46 -0.43
CA PHE A 246 13.89 0.27 -1.14
C PHE A 246 15.42 0.24 -1.19
N ALA A 247 15.96 -0.99 -1.23
CA ALA A 247 17.35 -1.26 -1.56
C ALA A 247 17.43 -2.00 -2.89
N LYS A 248 18.30 -1.53 -3.82
CA LYS A 248 18.68 -2.28 -5.02
C LYS A 248 20.04 -2.91 -4.78
N HIS A 249 20.04 -4.23 -4.84
CA HIS A 249 21.26 -5.02 -4.75
C HIS A 249 21.65 -5.61 -6.11
N THR A 250 22.94 -5.75 -6.35
CA THR A 250 23.46 -6.51 -7.50
C THR A 250 24.53 -7.46 -7.01
N ALA A 251 24.27 -8.75 -7.10
CA ALA A 251 25.17 -9.80 -6.69
C ALA A 251 26.51 -9.71 -7.46
N GLN A 252 27.60 -9.44 -6.78
CA GLN A 252 28.94 -9.31 -7.38
C GLN A 252 29.62 -10.67 -7.57
N TYR A 253 29.18 -11.66 -6.85
CA TYR A 253 29.57 -13.07 -6.87
C TYR A 253 28.34 -13.91 -6.49
N ASP A 254 28.44 -15.24 -6.57
CA ASP A 254 27.37 -16.09 -6.05
C ASP A 254 27.32 -15.94 -4.52
N GLU A 255 26.19 -15.50 -4.00
CA GLU A 255 26.06 -15.11 -2.58
C GLU A 255 24.68 -15.42 -2.03
N THR A 256 24.61 -15.62 -0.72
CA THR A 256 23.34 -15.67 0.01
C THR A 256 22.88 -14.23 0.29
N TYR A 257 21.71 -13.86 -0.22
CA TYR A 257 21.10 -12.56 0.00
C TYR A 257 19.91 -12.68 0.94
N PHE A 258 19.82 -11.78 1.92
CA PHE A 258 18.72 -11.72 2.88
C PHE A 258 17.74 -10.63 2.47
N PHE A 259 16.51 -11.02 2.10
CA PHE A 259 15.40 -10.09 1.86
C PHE A 259 14.81 -9.60 3.19
N VAL A 260 14.90 -10.41 4.22
CA VAL A 260 14.50 -10.11 5.59
C VAL A 260 15.54 -10.67 6.55
N ASP A 261 15.90 -9.90 7.55
CA ASP A 261 16.70 -10.33 8.70
C ASP A 261 16.26 -9.50 9.92
N TYR A 262 15.18 -9.94 10.57
CA TYR A 262 14.56 -9.25 11.70
C TYR A 262 14.84 -10.01 12.99
N ASP A 263 15.45 -9.34 13.98
CA ASP A 263 15.64 -9.83 15.34
C ASP A 263 14.69 -9.14 16.34
N PHE A 264 13.86 -8.20 15.87
CA PHE A 264 12.88 -7.45 16.64
C PHE A 264 13.42 -6.75 17.90
N SER A 265 14.75 -6.70 18.07
CA SER A 265 15.41 -6.17 19.27
C SER A 265 15.17 -4.66 19.50
N ASP A 266 14.71 -3.95 18.48
CA ASP A 266 14.34 -2.54 18.51
C ASP A 266 12.90 -2.28 18.98
N ILE A 267 12.11 -3.35 19.22
CA ILE A 267 10.78 -3.23 19.82
C ILE A 267 10.93 -2.95 21.31
N GLU A 268 10.62 -1.70 21.70
CA GLU A 268 10.55 -1.29 23.09
C GLU A 268 9.09 -1.43 23.58
N SER A 269 8.84 -2.28 24.56
CA SER A 269 7.54 -2.49 25.18
C SER A 269 7.69 -2.80 26.66
N GLU A 270 6.72 -2.39 27.49
CA GLU A 270 6.62 -2.83 28.88
C GLU A 270 5.99 -4.23 29.00
N GLY A 271 5.42 -4.75 27.92
CA GLY A 271 4.84 -6.09 27.84
C GLY A 271 5.89 -7.19 27.99
N THR A 272 5.39 -8.35 28.37
CA THR A 272 6.17 -9.60 28.46
C THR A 272 5.50 -10.69 27.66
N GLU A 273 6.19 -11.78 27.33
CA GLU A 273 5.60 -12.92 26.60
C GLU A 273 4.41 -13.59 27.34
N THR A 274 4.28 -13.36 28.66
CA THR A 274 3.15 -13.87 29.45
C THR A 274 2.04 -12.85 29.67
N ASP A 275 2.33 -11.58 29.48
CA ASP A 275 1.40 -10.45 29.59
C ASP A 275 1.83 -9.38 28.58
N PRO A 276 1.58 -9.62 27.29
CA PRO A 276 2.05 -8.72 26.24
C PRO A 276 1.21 -7.43 26.22
N GLU A 277 1.84 -6.39 25.73
CA GLU A 277 1.15 -5.16 25.40
C GLU A 277 0.29 -5.39 24.14
N VAL A 278 -0.99 -5.15 24.25
CA VAL A 278 -1.95 -5.20 23.14
C VAL A 278 -2.23 -3.76 22.73
N PRO A 279 -1.82 -3.32 21.54
CA PRO A 279 -2.09 -1.96 21.08
C PRO A 279 -3.59 -1.72 20.88
N GLU A 280 -4.01 -0.45 20.95
CA GLU A 280 -5.39 -0.06 20.62
C GLU A 280 -5.71 -0.30 19.14
N ASP A 281 -4.70 -0.17 18.27
CA ASP A 281 -4.82 -0.42 16.84
C ASP A 281 -4.69 -1.92 16.55
N LEU A 282 -5.60 -2.44 15.72
CA LEU A 282 -5.63 -3.86 15.35
C LEU A 282 -4.53 -4.24 14.35
N SER A 283 -3.71 -3.29 13.93
CA SER A 283 -2.63 -3.52 12.99
C SER A 283 -1.42 -2.61 13.26
N CYS A 284 -0.26 -3.05 12.84
CA CYS A 284 0.95 -2.24 12.81
C CYS A 284 1.86 -2.61 11.63
N GLU A 285 2.79 -1.71 11.31
CA GLU A 285 3.86 -1.96 10.36
C GLU A 285 5.17 -2.22 11.12
N TYR A 286 5.96 -3.18 10.67
CA TYR A 286 7.33 -3.41 11.12
C TYR A 286 8.24 -3.55 9.90
N GLY A 287 9.12 -2.59 9.70
CA GLY A 287 9.84 -2.45 8.43
C GLY A 287 8.87 -2.19 7.28
N ALA A 288 8.85 -3.10 6.30
CA ALA A 288 7.87 -3.09 5.21
C ALA A 288 6.75 -4.13 5.38
N TRP A 289 6.73 -4.83 6.50
CA TRP A 289 5.75 -5.87 6.81
C TRP A 289 4.57 -5.31 7.59
N PHE A 290 3.41 -5.94 7.42
CA PHE A 290 2.15 -5.61 8.07
C PHE A 290 1.77 -6.72 9.05
N ALA A 291 1.49 -6.38 10.31
CA ALA A 291 0.96 -7.28 11.32
C ALA A 291 -0.50 -6.95 11.61
N PHE A 292 -1.36 -7.96 11.57
CA PHE A 292 -2.74 -7.87 12.02
C PHE A 292 -2.89 -8.57 13.37
N LEU A 293 -3.61 -7.96 14.31
CA LEU A 293 -3.70 -8.32 15.72
C LEU A 293 -2.32 -8.43 16.39
N PRO A 294 -1.46 -7.39 16.25
CA PRO A 294 -0.14 -7.42 16.84
C PRO A 294 -0.22 -7.41 18.35
N VAL A 295 0.79 -7.99 18.98
CA VAL A 295 1.08 -7.85 20.41
C VAL A 295 2.57 -7.63 20.60
N PHE A 296 2.97 -6.89 21.62
CA PHE A 296 4.37 -6.56 21.85
C PHE A 296 4.86 -7.12 23.18
N ALA A 297 6.03 -7.72 23.15
CA ALA A 297 6.85 -7.97 24.32
C ALA A 297 8.23 -7.37 24.04
N ASN A 298 8.96 -6.98 25.10
CA ASN A 298 10.25 -6.32 24.91
C ASN A 298 11.20 -7.16 24.05
N GLY A 299 11.60 -6.60 22.90
CA GLY A 299 12.46 -7.27 21.92
C GLY A 299 11.77 -8.37 21.10
N THR A 300 10.43 -8.40 21.01
CA THR A 300 9.69 -9.44 20.29
C THR A 300 8.42 -8.91 19.68
N LEU A 301 8.11 -9.27 18.44
CA LEU A 301 6.79 -9.09 17.82
C LEU A 301 5.96 -10.35 18.06
N GLY A 302 4.70 -10.17 18.43
CA GLY A 302 3.73 -11.25 18.48
C GLY A 302 2.48 -10.92 17.67
N ILE A 303 1.68 -11.95 17.43
CA ILE A 303 0.33 -11.86 16.86
C ILE A 303 -0.63 -12.64 17.72
N SER A 304 -1.86 -12.12 17.86
CA SER A 304 -2.91 -12.81 18.61
C SER A 304 -3.49 -13.97 17.79
N GLY A 305 -3.91 -15.01 18.48
CA GLY A 305 -4.68 -16.09 17.89
C GLY A 305 -6.12 -15.68 17.58
N GLU A 306 -7.05 -16.52 17.98
CA GLU A 306 -8.50 -16.27 17.78
C GLU A 306 -8.94 -14.97 18.46
N PHE A 307 -9.51 -14.06 17.66
CA PHE A 307 -10.09 -12.80 18.13
C PHE A 307 -11.60 -12.84 17.98
N SER A 308 -12.33 -12.92 19.10
CA SER A 308 -13.79 -12.93 19.21
C SER A 308 -14.50 -14.16 18.62
N GLU A 309 -15.82 -14.25 18.81
CA GLU A 309 -16.72 -15.30 18.27
C GLU A 309 -16.77 -15.37 16.72
N GLN A 310 -15.96 -14.58 16.02
CA GLN A 310 -15.96 -14.42 14.56
C GLN A 310 -14.76 -15.06 13.84
N GLU A 311 -13.96 -15.89 14.51
CA GLU A 311 -12.84 -16.64 13.90
C GLU A 311 -11.80 -15.80 13.13
N TYR A 312 -11.37 -14.66 13.69
CA TYR A 312 -10.24 -13.91 13.16
C TYR A 312 -8.93 -14.44 13.74
N TYR A 313 -7.93 -14.57 12.88
CA TYR A 313 -6.58 -14.99 13.24
C TYR A 313 -5.60 -13.87 12.96
N GLY A 314 -4.64 -13.67 13.88
CA GLY A 314 -3.54 -12.78 13.64
C GLY A 314 -2.64 -13.29 12.53
N TYR A 315 -2.11 -12.38 11.75
CA TYR A 315 -1.16 -12.70 10.69
C TYR A 315 -0.09 -11.61 10.52
N PHE A 316 1.02 -12.02 9.92
CA PHE A 316 2.12 -11.16 9.57
C PHE A 316 2.40 -11.33 8.08
N SER A 317 2.23 -10.28 7.28
CA SER A 317 2.30 -10.33 5.82
C SER A 317 3.38 -9.41 5.26
N SER A 318 4.03 -9.89 4.20
CA SER A 318 5.11 -9.18 3.53
C SER A 318 4.62 -8.21 2.46
N PRO A 319 5.47 -7.24 2.05
CA PRO A 319 5.38 -6.67 0.72
C PRO A 319 5.72 -7.71 -0.35
N GLU A 320 5.61 -7.34 -1.62
CA GLU A 320 6.07 -8.18 -2.75
C GLU A 320 7.60 -8.20 -2.82
N TYR A 321 8.17 -9.40 -2.98
CA TYR A 321 9.60 -9.65 -3.21
C TYR A 321 9.81 -10.35 -4.55
N ASP A 322 10.90 -10.03 -5.24
CA ASP A 322 11.38 -10.84 -6.38
C ASP A 322 12.15 -12.06 -5.86
N LEU A 323 11.45 -13.19 -5.75
CA LEU A 323 11.98 -14.47 -5.34
C LEU A 323 12.18 -15.43 -6.53
N SER A 324 12.21 -14.93 -7.77
CA SER A 324 12.33 -15.73 -9.00
C SER A 324 13.70 -16.36 -9.21
N SER A 325 14.74 -15.87 -8.53
CA SER A 325 16.09 -16.44 -8.58
C SER A 325 16.13 -17.89 -8.12
N SER A 326 17.17 -18.65 -8.46
CA SER A 326 17.36 -20.05 -8.06
C SER A 326 16.13 -20.93 -8.34
N ASN A 327 15.47 -20.69 -9.50
CA ASN A 327 14.23 -21.36 -9.91
C ASN A 327 13.09 -21.20 -8.89
N GLY A 328 13.00 -20.05 -8.23
CA GLY A 328 11.96 -19.76 -7.24
C GLY A 328 12.13 -20.50 -5.90
N THR A 329 13.30 -21.06 -5.64
CA THR A 329 13.60 -21.71 -4.35
C THR A 329 14.27 -20.69 -3.42
N PHE A 330 13.72 -20.53 -2.23
CA PHE A 330 14.24 -19.67 -1.17
C PHE A 330 14.07 -20.32 0.19
N ASN A 331 14.66 -19.76 1.23
CA ASN A 331 14.59 -20.31 2.57
C ASN A 331 13.95 -19.33 3.54
N ILE A 332 13.16 -19.86 4.46
CA ILE A 332 12.66 -19.15 5.63
C ILE A 332 13.28 -19.77 6.87
N SER A 333 13.72 -18.92 7.80
CA SER A 333 14.16 -19.33 9.12
C SER A 333 13.56 -18.37 10.14
N LEU A 334 13.00 -18.90 11.22
CA LEU A 334 12.35 -18.12 12.26
C LEU A 334 12.31 -18.89 13.58
N SER A 335 12.30 -18.13 14.68
CA SER A 335 12.03 -18.64 16.02
C SER A 335 10.59 -18.31 16.38
N LEU A 336 9.84 -19.29 16.84
CA LEU A 336 8.43 -19.16 17.23
C LEU A 336 8.22 -19.62 18.67
N LYS A 337 7.36 -18.90 19.40
CA LYS A 337 6.90 -19.29 20.73
C LYS A 337 5.38 -19.09 20.82
N GLY A 338 4.68 -20.16 21.14
CA GLY A 338 3.23 -20.22 21.34
C GLY A 338 2.89 -21.43 22.19
N ASN A 339 1.63 -21.83 22.25
CA ASN A 339 1.24 -23.03 23.01
C ASN A 339 1.59 -24.31 22.25
N THR A 340 1.87 -25.38 22.98
CA THR A 340 2.02 -26.73 22.43
C THR A 340 0.76 -27.11 21.64
N ASP A 341 0.97 -27.74 20.49
CA ASP A 341 -0.07 -28.18 19.54
C ASP A 341 -0.76 -27.07 18.73
N ASP A 342 -0.50 -25.79 18.99
CA ASP A 342 -0.88 -24.72 18.07
C ASP A 342 -0.10 -24.89 16.75
N TYR A 343 -0.67 -24.35 15.67
CA TYR A 343 0.01 -24.41 14.39
C TYR A 343 0.04 -23.04 13.68
N VAL A 344 1.06 -22.88 12.89
CA VAL A 344 1.32 -21.70 12.08
C VAL A 344 1.34 -22.14 10.63
N VAL A 345 0.72 -21.37 9.75
CA VAL A 345 0.80 -21.58 8.30
C VAL A 345 1.58 -20.44 7.67
N VAL A 346 2.61 -20.78 6.92
CA VAL A 346 3.35 -19.85 6.08
C VAL A 346 2.87 -20.05 4.64
N ASN A 347 2.19 -19.06 4.10
CA ASN A 347 1.68 -19.02 2.73
C ASN A 347 2.62 -18.24 1.84
N LEU A 348 2.78 -18.69 0.60
CA LEU A 348 3.41 -17.95 -0.50
C LEU A 348 2.35 -17.67 -1.56
N PHE A 349 2.16 -16.41 -1.91
CA PHE A 349 1.31 -15.97 -3.01
C PHE A 349 2.17 -15.54 -4.20
N ASN A 350 1.72 -15.88 -5.40
CA ASN A 350 2.37 -15.50 -6.65
C ASN A 350 1.94 -14.09 -7.09
N LYS A 351 2.49 -13.61 -8.20
CA LYS A 351 2.20 -12.29 -8.79
C LYS A 351 0.74 -12.06 -9.20
N GLU A 352 -0.04 -13.13 -9.37
CA GLU A 352 -1.49 -13.08 -9.61
C GLU A 352 -2.29 -13.03 -8.28
N GLY A 353 -1.64 -13.09 -7.11
CA GLY A 353 -2.26 -13.16 -5.79
C GLY A 353 -2.82 -14.55 -5.44
N GLU A 354 -2.45 -15.58 -6.20
CA GLU A 354 -2.87 -16.95 -5.96
C GLU A 354 -1.90 -17.69 -5.03
N LEU A 355 -2.41 -18.61 -4.20
CA LEU A 355 -1.58 -19.44 -3.33
C LEU A 355 -0.67 -20.37 -4.16
N ALA A 356 0.63 -20.07 -4.18
CA ALA A 356 1.64 -20.84 -4.91
C ALA A 356 2.11 -22.07 -4.13
N CYS A 357 2.34 -21.91 -2.83
CA CYS A 357 2.63 -23.03 -1.92
C CYS A 357 2.39 -22.60 -0.46
N ASN A 358 2.39 -23.56 0.46
CA ASN A 358 2.37 -23.29 1.89
C ASN A 358 3.18 -24.32 2.70
N GLN A 359 3.54 -23.92 3.90
CA GLN A 359 4.18 -24.78 4.90
C GLN A 359 3.44 -24.66 6.23
N SER A 360 2.95 -25.77 6.76
CA SER A 360 2.40 -25.83 8.12
C SER A 360 3.48 -26.20 9.13
N ILE A 361 3.50 -25.52 10.26
CA ILE A 361 4.43 -25.68 11.37
C ILE A 361 3.60 -25.98 12.62
N SER A 362 3.85 -27.08 13.30
CA SER A 362 3.28 -27.38 14.61
C SER A 362 4.31 -27.06 15.69
N LEU A 363 3.88 -26.41 16.78
CA LEU A 363 4.75 -26.04 17.88
C LEU A 363 4.95 -27.26 18.81
N PRO A 364 6.18 -27.77 18.97
CA PRO A 364 6.42 -29.00 19.74
C PRO A 364 6.41 -28.77 21.26
N ASN A 365 6.52 -27.52 21.72
CA ASN A 365 6.49 -27.16 23.14
C ASN A 365 6.20 -25.65 23.29
N ASP A 366 5.85 -25.19 24.49
CA ASP A 366 5.48 -23.81 24.82
C ASP A 366 6.71 -22.86 24.92
N GLY A 367 7.91 -23.33 24.66
CA GLY A 367 9.13 -22.52 24.61
C GLY A 367 9.43 -21.99 23.22
N TRP A 368 10.57 -21.30 23.07
CA TRP A 368 11.10 -20.90 21.79
C TRP A 368 11.52 -22.14 20.98
N ASN A 369 11.04 -22.20 19.74
CA ASN A 369 11.32 -23.29 18.81
C ASN A 369 11.89 -22.69 17.51
N GLU A 370 13.02 -23.21 17.05
CA GLU A 370 13.66 -22.76 15.82
C GLU A 370 13.20 -23.61 14.63
N PHE A 371 12.84 -22.95 13.55
CA PHE A 371 12.43 -23.58 12.30
C PHE A 371 13.26 -23.04 11.15
N SER A 372 13.61 -23.91 10.20
CA SER A 372 14.24 -23.53 8.94
C SER A 372 13.81 -24.52 7.86
N PHE A 373 13.31 -24.00 6.74
CA PHE A 373 12.81 -24.82 5.64
C PHE A 373 12.89 -24.07 4.30
N PRO A 374 13.08 -24.80 3.18
CA PRO A 374 12.95 -24.23 1.86
C PRO A 374 11.48 -24.04 1.50
N MET A 375 11.20 -23.03 0.70
CA MET A 375 9.95 -22.84 -0.06
C MET A 375 10.27 -22.80 -1.55
N GLU A 376 9.31 -23.16 -2.37
CA GLU A 376 9.44 -23.25 -3.83
C GLU A 376 8.36 -22.39 -4.50
N ASN A 377 8.50 -22.18 -5.82
CA ASN A 377 7.57 -21.40 -6.64
C ASN A 377 7.56 -19.90 -6.36
N GLY A 378 8.64 -19.34 -5.84
CA GLY A 378 8.83 -17.89 -5.81
C GLY A 378 8.92 -17.31 -7.20
N ASP A 379 8.32 -16.15 -7.43
CA ASP A 379 8.33 -15.41 -8.68
C ASP A 379 8.73 -13.94 -8.45
N GLU A 380 8.58 -13.09 -9.49
CA GLU A 380 9.03 -11.71 -9.46
C GLU A 380 8.19 -10.78 -8.54
N LYS A 381 7.03 -11.25 -8.02
CA LYS A 381 6.14 -10.51 -7.14
C LYS A 381 5.52 -11.39 -6.06
N SER A 382 6.34 -12.18 -5.43
CA SER A 382 5.91 -13.09 -4.37
C SER A 382 5.61 -12.36 -3.09
N ALA A 383 4.47 -12.67 -2.45
CA ALA A 383 4.11 -12.20 -1.12
C ALA A 383 4.03 -13.38 -0.14
N ILE A 384 4.45 -13.15 1.11
CA ILE A 384 4.49 -14.17 2.16
C ILE A 384 3.57 -13.75 3.28
N GLU A 385 2.79 -14.69 3.79
CA GLU A 385 1.90 -14.48 4.93
C GLU A 385 2.12 -15.56 5.98
N ILE A 386 2.28 -15.17 7.23
CA ILE A 386 2.40 -16.05 8.38
C ILE A 386 1.13 -15.92 9.21
N ILE A 387 0.29 -16.96 9.26
CA ILE A 387 -0.97 -16.97 9.99
C ILE A 387 -0.84 -17.89 11.21
N TYR A 388 -1.30 -17.41 12.34
CA TYR A 388 -1.35 -18.19 13.58
C TYR A 388 -2.74 -18.73 13.88
N TYR A 389 -2.85 -20.05 13.98
CA TYR A 389 -4.06 -20.76 14.37
C TYR A 389 -3.90 -21.32 15.79
N GLY A 390 -4.21 -20.47 16.77
CA GLY A 390 -4.12 -20.82 18.19
C GLY A 390 -5.05 -19.94 19.02
N SER A 391 -5.16 -20.24 20.31
CA SER A 391 -6.09 -19.57 21.24
C SER A 391 -5.41 -18.53 22.14
N SER A 392 -4.15 -18.18 21.88
CA SER A 392 -3.34 -17.29 22.70
C SER A 392 -2.50 -16.38 21.81
N TYR A 393 -1.23 -16.20 22.13
CA TYR A 393 -0.28 -15.36 21.38
C TYR A 393 0.81 -16.22 20.75
N LEU A 394 1.21 -15.85 19.54
CA LEU A 394 2.41 -16.34 18.89
C LEU A 394 3.45 -15.21 18.88
N PHE A 395 4.64 -15.48 19.39
CA PHE A 395 5.77 -14.56 19.30
C PHE A 395 6.75 -15.03 18.23
N LEU A 396 7.31 -14.06 17.51
CA LEU A 396 8.27 -14.23 16.42
C LEU A 396 9.61 -13.59 16.83
N ASP A 397 10.70 -14.26 16.49
CA ASP A 397 12.05 -13.75 16.64
C ASP A 397 12.97 -14.37 15.58
N ASN A 398 14.13 -13.76 15.33
CA ASN A 398 15.15 -14.23 14.38
C ASN A 398 14.57 -14.60 13.00
N PHE A 399 13.68 -13.76 12.47
CA PHE A 399 12.96 -14.02 11.24
C PHE A 399 13.79 -13.63 10.03
N LYS A 400 14.06 -14.61 9.15
CA LYS A 400 14.87 -14.44 7.95
C LYS A 400 14.20 -15.04 6.73
N ILE A 401 14.30 -14.31 5.61
CA ILE A 401 14.00 -14.81 4.26
C ILE A 401 15.26 -14.59 3.44
N TYR A 402 15.79 -15.64 2.86
CA TYR A 402 17.04 -15.57 2.10
C TYR A 402 17.07 -16.52 0.92
N GLN A 403 17.85 -16.15 -0.08
CA GLN A 403 18.00 -16.89 -1.33
C GLN A 403 19.45 -16.81 -1.81
N GLU A 404 19.90 -17.88 -2.50
CA GLU A 404 21.17 -17.87 -3.21
C GLU A 404 21.00 -17.06 -4.51
N LEU A 405 21.77 -15.99 -4.65
CA LEU A 405 21.79 -15.16 -5.85
C LEU A 405 23.03 -15.47 -6.70
N PRO A 406 22.86 -15.94 -7.94
CA PRO A 406 23.94 -16.03 -8.90
C PRO A 406 24.57 -14.67 -9.20
N THR A 407 25.87 -14.65 -9.52
CA THR A 407 26.60 -13.45 -9.94
C THR A 407 25.85 -12.66 -11.01
N GLY A 408 25.68 -11.38 -10.83
CA GLY A 408 24.99 -10.46 -11.74
C GLY A 408 23.48 -10.36 -11.55
N THR A 409 22.88 -11.16 -10.66
CA THR A 409 21.46 -11.05 -10.30
C THR A 409 21.20 -9.69 -9.66
N ARG A 410 20.09 -9.07 -10.03
CA ARG A 410 19.63 -7.80 -9.47
C ARG A 410 18.31 -8.03 -8.77
N VAL A 411 18.23 -7.55 -7.54
CA VAL A 411 17.00 -7.59 -6.73
C VAL A 411 16.69 -6.21 -6.18
N THR A 412 15.40 -5.94 -5.98
CA THR A 412 14.93 -4.75 -5.27
C THR A 412 14.15 -5.21 -4.05
N THR A 413 14.59 -4.78 -2.89
CA THR A 413 14.00 -5.18 -1.61
C THR A 413 13.29 -4.00 -0.97
N PRO A 414 11.98 -4.06 -0.70
CA PRO A 414 11.28 -3.10 0.13
C PRO A 414 11.79 -3.23 1.57
N LEU A 415 12.22 -2.11 2.16
CA LEU A 415 12.79 -2.07 3.50
C LEU A 415 11.85 -1.48 4.54
N ILE A 416 11.16 -0.39 4.16
CA ILE A 416 10.26 0.36 5.03
C ILE A 416 9.03 0.76 4.22
N GLN A 417 7.87 0.55 4.81
CA GLN A 417 6.64 1.21 4.43
C GLN A 417 6.08 1.85 5.70
N THR A 418 5.82 3.13 5.69
CA THR A 418 5.30 3.79 6.89
C THR A 418 4.38 4.95 6.55
N LEU A 419 3.32 5.05 7.36
CA LEU A 419 2.35 6.12 7.32
C LEU A 419 2.94 7.38 7.97
N CYS A 420 2.80 8.51 7.30
CA CYS A 420 3.31 9.80 7.74
C CYS A 420 2.21 10.86 7.69
N TYR A 421 1.99 11.57 8.79
CA TYR A 421 1.09 12.74 8.85
C TYR A 421 1.84 14.06 8.62
N ASN A 422 3.17 14.02 8.65
CA ASN A 422 4.05 15.15 8.43
C ASN A 422 4.70 15.05 7.05
N THR A 423 5.33 16.11 6.60
CA THR A 423 6.08 16.17 5.33
C THR A 423 7.56 15.82 5.49
N SER A 424 7.88 15.03 6.48
CA SER A 424 9.21 14.48 6.70
C SER A 424 9.16 13.22 7.56
N VAL A 425 10.13 12.33 7.35
CA VAL A 425 10.29 11.10 8.13
C VAL A 425 11.78 10.81 8.35
N GLY A 426 12.14 10.48 9.58
CA GLY A 426 13.46 9.96 9.93
C GLY A 426 13.56 8.47 9.59
N VAL A 427 14.61 8.07 8.92
CA VAL A 427 14.80 6.72 8.41
C VAL A 427 16.09 6.13 8.98
N ASN A 428 16.00 4.93 9.53
CA ASN A 428 17.15 4.10 9.87
C ASN A 428 17.23 2.93 8.90
N VAL A 429 18.42 2.71 8.34
CA VAL A 429 18.72 1.66 7.37
C VAL A 429 19.46 0.54 8.10
N GLN A 430 18.96 -0.69 7.99
CA GLN A 430 19.64 -1.84 8.58
C GLN A 430 21.03 -2.03 7.98
N GLU A 431 21.95 -2.53 8.80
CA GLU A 431 23.39 -2.65 8.48
C GLU A 431 23.64 -3.38 7.15
N GLN A 432 22.87 -4.41 6.87
CA GLN A 432 23.04 -5.25 5.68
C GLN A 432 22.74 -4.52 4.36
N TYR A 433 21.87 -3.48 4.38
CA TYR A 433 21.48 -2.75 3.16
C TYR A 433 22.20 -1.42 2.98
N LYS A 434 23.01 -0.99 3.93
CA LYS A 434 23.65 0.34 3.87
C LYS A 434 24.63 0.54 2.70
N TYR A 435 25.07 -0.54 2.07
CA TYR A 435 25.96 -0.52 0.90
C TYR A 435 25.23 -0.74 -0.43
N ASP A 436 23.93 -1.03 -0.38
CA ASP A 436 23.09 -1.14 -1.56
C ASP A 436 22.71 0.25 -2.10
N GLU A 437 22.20 0.28 -3.33
CA GLU A 437 21.65 1.51 -3.90
C GLU A 437 20.28 1.78 -3.30
N LEU A 438 20.22 2.71 -2.36
CA LEU A 438 18.97 3.06 -1.67
C LEU A 438 18.17 4.08 -2.48
N PHE A 439 16.85 3.89 -2.56
CA PHE A 439 15.94 4.90 -3.07
C PHE A 439 14.61 4.86 -2.32
N TYR A 440 13.90 5.98 -2.34
CA TYR A 440 12.57 6.06 -1.76
C TYR A 440 11.58 6.71 -2.72
N GLN A 441 10.31 6.40 -2.50
CA GLN A 441 9.16 6.98 -3.18
C GLN A 441 8.11 7.33 -2.15
N ILE A 442 7.23 8.28 -2.50
CA ILE A 442 6.13 8.71 -1.64
C ILE A 442 4.86 8.81 -2.47
N TYR A 443 3.74 8.41 -1.90
CA TYR A 443 2.43 8.78 -2.38
C TYR A 443 1.62 9.42 -1.24
N CYS A 444 0.59 10.17 -1.58
CA CYS A 444 -0.29 10.77 -0.61
C CYS A 444 -1.71 10.25 -0.77
N VAL A 445 -2.48 10.36 0.30
CA VAL A 445 -3.82 9.79 0.41
C VAL A 445 -4.80 10.86 0.89
N LYS A 446 -5.96 10.90 0.22
CA LYS A 446 -7.15 11.62 0.68
C LYS A 446 -8.19 10.61 1.15
N ASN A 447 -8.50 10.59 2.43
CA ASN A 447 -9.52 9.72 2.99
C ASN A 447 -10.92 10.32 2.76
N ILE A 448 -11.87 9.45 2.45
CA ILE A 448 -13.28 9.78 2.32
C ILE A 448 -13.99 9.30 3.58
N TYR A 449 -14.69 10.21 4.24
CA TYR A 449 -15.35 9.94 5.51
C TYR A 449 -16.86 9.84 5.32
N SER A 450 -17.48 8.82 5.90
CA SER A 450 -18.92 8.68 6.01
C SER A 450 -19.34 8.73 7.48
N TYR A 451 -20.56 9.22 7.72
CA TYR A 451 -21.13 9.30 9.06
C TYR A 451 -22.01 8.07 9.34
N ASP A 452 -21.74 7.39 10.42
CA ASP A 452 -22.56 6.31 10.92
C ASP A 452 -23.57 6.86 11.94
N SER A 453 -24.84 6.87 11.57
CA SER A 453 -25.92 7.38 12.43
C SER A 453 -26.23 6.51 13.65
N GLU A 454 -25.89 5.21 13.60
CA GLU A 454 -26.12 4.30 14.71
C GLU A 454 -25.09 4.51 15.82
N THR A 455 -23.83 4.68 15.45
CA THR A 455 -22.74 4.93 16.41
C THR A 455 -22.51 6.41 16.66
N SER A 456 -23.06 7.31 15.84
CA SER A 456 -22.82 8.76 15.84
C SER A 456 -21.35 9.13 15.60
N GLU A 457 -20.65 8.35 14.80
CA GLU A 457 -19.22 8.53 14.49
C GLU A 457 -18.95 8.59 13.00
N TYR A 458 -17.84 9.25 12.62
CA TYR A 458 -17.33 9.20 11.26
C TYR A 458 -16.38 8.01 11.10
N TYR A 459 -16.43 7.37 9.94
CA TYR A 459 -15.49 6.33 9.54
C TYR A 459 -14.99 6.58 8.13
N VAL A 460 -13.81 6.04 7.78
CA VAL A 460 -13.29 6.12 6.42
C VAL A 460 -14.02 5.11 5.55
N SER A 461 -14.79 5.60 4.60
CA SER A 461 -15.58 4.78 3.66
C SER A 461 -14.84 4.52 2.34
N GLY A 462 -13.75 5.25 2.08
CA GLY A 462 -12.94 5.09 0.88
C GLY A 462 -11.70 5.97 0.95
N ALA A 463 -10.82 5.84 -0.04
CA ALA A 463 -9.63 6.66 -0.15
C ALA A 463 -9.28 6.93 -1.62
N MET A 464 -8.63 8.07 -1.86
CA MET A 464 -8.03 8.43 -3.13
C MET A 464 -6.53 8.54 -2.96
N TYR A 465 -5.77 8.15 -3.99
CA TYR A 465 -4.32 8.04 -3.95
C TYR A 465 -3.67 8.89 -5.04
N SER A 466 -2.51 9.50 -4.75
CA SER A 466 -1.66 10.02 -5.82
C SER A 466 -0.87 8.88 -6.49
N ASP A 467 -0.29 9.18 -7.64
CA ASP A 467 0.81 8.35 -8.14
C ASP A 467 1.98 8.37 -7.16
N LEU A 468 2.86 7.35 -7.26
CA LEU A 468 4.15 7.37 -6.61
C LEU A 468 5.02 8.48 -7.20
N THR A 469 5.82 9.13 -6.37
CA THR A 469 6.89 10.01 -6.87
C THR A 469 7.88 9.22 -7.72
N GLU A 470 8.63 9.92 -8.59
CA GLU A 470 9.82 9.32 -9.19
C GLU A 470 10.78 8.84 -8.09
N PRO A 471 11.48 7.71 -8.29
CA PRO A 471 12.44 7.20 -7.32
C PRO A 471 13.52 8.23 -6.99
N ARG A 472 13.71 8.53 -5.71
CA ARG A 472 14.76 9.41 -5.25
C ARG A 472 15.87 8.60 -4.57
N PHE A 473 17.02 8.61 -5.21
CA PHE A 473 18.20 7.89 -4.73
C PHE A 473 18.89 8.66 -3.61
N VAL A 474 19.29 7.93 -2.57
CA VAL A 474 19.99 8.49 -1.41
C VAL A 474 21.29 7.72 -1.15
N THR A 475 22.34 8.46 -0.83
CA THR A 475 23.62 7.89 -0.42
C THR A 475 23.85 8.26 1.04
N LEU A 476 23.99 7.26 1.88
CA LEU A 476 24.34 7.47 3.29
C LEU A 476 25.73 8.07 3.42
N SER A 477 25.96 8.86 4.45
CA SER A 477 27.30 9.32 4.77
C SER A 477 28.18 8.09 5.03
N PRO A 478 29.41 8.05 4.54
CA PRO A 478 30.32 7.01 4.97
C PRO A 478 30.43 7.05 6.49
N GLU A 479 30.50 5.89 7.14
CA GLU A 479 30.80 5.84 8.58
C GLU A 479 31.94 6.79 8.84
N ASN A 480 31.74 7.72 9.77
CA ASN A 480 32.86 8.46 10.28
C ASN A 480 33.84 7.40 10.79
N ILE A 481 35.00 7.31 10.15
CA ILE A 481 36.17 6.83 10.84
C ILE A 481 36.12 7.64 12.12
N GLU A 482 35.90 7.00 13.27
CA GLU A 482 35.76 7.60 14.61
C GLU A 482 36.69 8.80 14.64
N ASP A 483 36.19 9.94 15.14
CA ASP A 483 36.97 11.15 15.30
C ASP A 483 38.41 10.83 15.67
N LEU A 484 39.21 10.58 14.66
CA LEU A 484 40.66 10.52 14.83
C LEU A 484 41.04 11.95 15.11
N ASP A 485 41.05 12.25 16.40
CA ASP A 485 41.67 13.40 17.04
C ASP A 485 41.46 14.70 16.25
N THR A 486 40.52 15.54 16.64
CA THR A 486 40.22 16.85 16.09
C THR A 486 41.40 17.82 16.05
N GLN A 487 42.61 17.35 16.34
CA GLN A 487 43.84 18.15 16.36
C GLN A 487 44.59 18.19 15.03
N SER A 488 44.32 17.31 14.06
CA SER A 488 44.96 17.45 12.73
C SER A 488 43.91 17.75 11.66
N PRO A 489 43.91 18.93 11.06
CA PRO A 489 42.96 19.36 10.02
C PRO A 489 43.25 18.71 8.65
N ALA A 490 44.11 17.71 8.55
CA ALA A 490 44.44 17.04 7.30
C ALA A 490 43.20 16.30 6.71
N PHE A 491 42.94 16.51 5.42
CA PHE A 491 41.86 15.83 4.68
C PHE A 491 42.24 15.61 3.21
N ALA A 492 41.55 14.71 2.52
CA ALA A 492 41.68 14.44 1.12
C ALA A 492 40.33 14.18 0.46
N TYR A 493 40.12 14.68 -0.77
CA TYR A 493 38.93 14.48 -1.56
C TYR A 493 39.23 14.54 -3.05
N PHE A 494 38.37 13.93 -3.88
CA PHE A 494 38.43 14.08 -5.33
C PHE A 494 37.57 15.26 -5.80
N ASN A 495 38.12 16.04 -6.75
CA ASN A 495 37.40 17.04 -7.49
C ASN A 495 37.79 16.93 -8.97
N GLU A 496 36.82 16.76 -9.85
CA GLU A 496 36.98 16.61 -11.30
C GLU A 496 38.09 15.59 -11.71
N GLY A 497 38.19 14.49 -10.96
CA GLY A 497 39.16 13.42 -11.21
C GLY A 497 40.53 13.62 -10.60
N GLU A 498 40.81 14.79 -10.02
CA GLU A 498 42.06 15.08 -9.30
C GLU A 498 41.84 14.91 -7.79
N ILE A 499 42.85 14.31 -7.12
CA ILE A 499 42.84 14.21 -5.67
C ILE A 499 43.45 15.46 -5.04
N ASN A 500 42.65 16.10 -4.17
CA ASN A 500 43.08 17.27 -3.39
C ASN A 500 43.41 16.85 -1.97
N ILE A 501 44.55 17.25 -1.46
CA ILE A 501 45.07 16.88 -0.14
C ILE A 501 45.35 18.15 0.66
N PHE A 502 44.78 18.26 1.82
CA PHE A 502 45.12 19.27 2.80
C PHE A 502 45.98 18.62 3.88
N ASN A 503 47.25 19.01 3.93
CA ASN A 503 48.31 18.45 4.78
C ASN A 503 49.09 19.57 5.46
N PRO A 504 48.49 20.25 6.43
CA PRO A 504 49.08 21.44 7.05
C PRO A 504 50.38 21.16 7.83
N GLU A 505 50.58 19.93 8.27
CA GLU A 505 51.76 19.52 9.04
C GLU A 505 52.89 18.96 8.15
N ASN A 506 52.69 18.95 6.83
CA ASN A 506 53.64 18.42 5.84
C ASN A 506 54.10 16.98 6.11
N GLU A 507 53.18 16.15 6.55
CA GLU A 507 53.47 14.73 6.78
C GLU A 507 53.56 13.95 5.47
N MET A 508 54.05 12.71 5.55
CA MET A 508 54.08 11.82 4.39
C MET A 508 52.68 11.43 3.99
N VAL A 509 52.32 11.64 2.74
CA VAL A 509 51.06 11.20 2.13
C VAL A 509 51.30 9.95 1.31
N SER A 510 50.51 8.91 1.53
CA SER A 510 50.53 7.70 0.70
C SER A 510 49.10 7.39 0.24
N ILE A 511 48.89 7.13 -1.05
CA ILE A 511 47.63 6.80 -1.65
C ILE A 511 47.67 5.33 -2.09
N TYR A 512 46.71 4.57 -1.67
CA TYR A 512 46.58 3.13 -1.99
C TYR A 512 45.29 2.90 -2.78
N SER A 513 45.34 2.04 -3.79
CA SER A 513 44.14 1.44 -4.36
C SER A 513 43.45 0.52 -3.32
N ILE A 514 42.20 0.18 -3.55
CA ILE A 514 41.44 -0.73 -2.67
C ILE A 514 42.12 -2.11 -2.53
N ASN A 515 42.94 -2.50 -3.52
CA ASN A 515 43.71 -3.75 -3.48
C ASN A 515 45.05 -3.63 -2.71
N GLY A 516 45.27 -2.51 -2.00
CA GLY A 516 46.44 -2.26 -1.19
C GLY A 516 47.71 -1.84 -1.98
N VAL A 517 47.58 -1.61 -3.28
CA VAL A 517 48.71 -1.15 -4.10
C VAL A 517 48.94 0.35 -3.84
N CYS A 518 50.11 0.74 -3.39
CA CYS A 518 50.51 2.13 -3.27
C CYS A 518 50.70 2.76 -4.66
N VAL A 519 49.83 3.73 -5.00
CA VAL A 519 49.83 4.41 -6.30
C VAL A 519 50.53 5.77 -6.25
N TYR A 520 50.73 6.30 -5.04
CA TYR A 520 51.43 7.56 -4.81
C TYR A 520 52.01 7.62 -3.39
N SER A 521 53.21 8.19 -3.25
CA SER A 521 53.76 8.48 -1.92
C SER A 521 54.74 9.67 -2.03
N ALA A 522 54.40 10.76 -1.32
CA ALA A 522 55.25 11.96 -1.20
C ALA A 522 54.74 12.88 -0.10
N THR A 523 55.54 13.82 0.35
CA THR A 523 55.06 14.94 1.15
C THR A 523 54.44 15.97 0.21
N THR A 524 53.14 16.19 0.32
CA THR A 524 52.40 17.11 -0.57
C THR A 524 51.25 17.80 0.17
N ASN A 525 50.88 18.98 -0.33
CA ASN A 525 49.73 19.76 0.11
C ASN A 525 49.07 20.42 -1.11
N GLY A 526 47.80 20.28 -1.30
CA GLY A 526 47.03 20.78 -2.46
C GLY A 526 46.72 19.71 -3.50
N ALA A 527 46.43 20.12 -4.75
CA ALA A 527 46.04 19.20 -5.81
C ALA A 527 47.24 18.32 -6.24
N VAL A 528 46.99 17.02 -6.30
CA VAL A 528 47.93 16.05 -6.82
C VAL A 528 47.44 15.62 -8.20
N GLY A 529 48.11 16.05 -9.24
CA GLY A 529 47.76 15.75 -10.64
C GLY A 529 48.03 14.30 -11.01
N LEU A 530 47.35 13.38 -10.33
CA LEU A 530 47.35 11.95 -10.62
C LEU A 530 46.12 11.61 -11.43
N ASN A 531 46.33 11.00 -12.60
CA ASN A 531 45.26 10.45 -13.43
C ASN A 531 44.86 9.07 -12.86
N LEU A 532 44.13 9.08 -11.76
CA LEU A 532 43.65 7.86 -11.12
C LEU A 532 42.36 7.40 -11.79
N ALA A 533 42.22 6.11 -11.99
CA ALA A 533 40.98 5.54 -12.50
C ALA A 533 39.80 5.80 -11.52
N LYS A 534 38.56 5.75 -12.02
CA LYS A 534 37.38 5.77 -11.15
C LYS A 534 37.48 4.63 -10.13
N GLY A 535 37.17 4.91 -8.87
CA GLY A 535 37.27 3.93 -7.81
C GLY A 535 37.55 4.51 -6.43
N THR A 536 37.65 3.63 -5.46
CA THR A 536 37.93 3.98 -4.07
C THR A 536 39.42 3.88 -3.79
N TYR A 537 39.93 4.87 -3.05
CA TYR A 537 41.33 4.99 -2.65
C TYR A 537 41.42 5.22 -1.14
N ILE A 538 42.48 4.68 -0.55
CA ILE A 538 42.85 4.94 0.84
C ILE A 538 44.02 5.93 0.83
N VAL A 539 43.82 7.08 1.45
CA VAL A 539 44.85 8.13 1.59
C VAL A 539 45.35 8.14 3.01
N LYS A 540 46.63 7.87 3.22
CA LYS A 540 47.29 7.98 4.51
C LYS A 540 48.08 9.26 4.56
N ILE A 541 47.85 10.13 5.57
CA ILE A 541 48.57 11.37 5.83
C ILE A 541 49.12 11.27 7.25
N GLY A 542 50.45 11.02 7.40
CA GLY A 542 50.99 10.67 8.69
C GLY A 542 50.34 9.42 9.28
N ASP A 543 49.73 9.55 10.43
CA ASP A 543 48.93 8.48 11.06
C ASP A 543 47.46 8.50 10.68
N LYS A 544 46.99 9.54 10.01
CA LYS A 544 45.59 9.68 9.57
C LYS A 544 45.33 8.88 8.29
N VAL A 545 44.21 8.15 8.29
CA VAL A 545 43.76 7.38 7.12
C VAL A 545 42.40 7.92 6.66
N ILE A 546 42.27 8.20 5.36
CA ILE A 546 41.10 8.82 4.73
C ILE A 546 40.69 7.96 3.54
N LYS A 547 39.42 7.67 3.40
CA LYS A 547 38.84 7.07 2.19
C LYS A 547 38.47 8.19 1.22
N ALA A 548 38.94 8.15 0.00
CA ALA A 548 38.62 9.10 -1.06
C ALA A 548 38.04 8.33 -2.27
N VAL A 549 36.94 8.82 -2.84
CA VAL A 549 36.26 8.16 -3.96
C VAL A 549 36.35 9.06 -5.19
N ASN A 550 36.85 8.50 -6.30
CA ASN A 550 36.85 9.12 -7.63
C ASN A 550 35.66 8.53 -8.42
N PHE A 551 34.64 9.34 -8.67
CA PHE A 551 33.39 8.96 -9.35
C PHE A 551 33.49 8.99 -10.87
#